data_0641b0e1eeb5bfaece61abf2243b93f4
#
_entry.id   0641b0e1eeb5bfaece61abf2243b93f4
#
_cell.length_a   1.000
_cell.length_b   1.000
_cell.length_c   1.000
_cell.angle_alpha   90.00
_cell.angle_beta   90.00
_cell.angle_gamma   90.00
#
_symmetry.space_group_name_H-M   'P 1'
#
loop_
_entity.id
_entity.type
_entity.pdbx_description
1 polymer ?
#
loop_
_entity_poly.entity_id
_entity_poly.type
_entity_poly.pdbx_seq_one_letter_code
_entity_poly.pdbx_strand_id
1 'polypeptide(L)'
;MAATPARPTWAVDRLAPRPGDRVLEIGCGRGVAAELICRTLTDGTLLAVDRSAGAIRAAEARNAAAVAAGRATFRVAELAALDPADGPFDRILAVDVNLFWVRPPGVEYALLPRLLAPGGELHLCWQPPDAGRLTAIVERVAARLRETGWAVEPAVRPDGPYCAVAARRVR
;
A
#
# COMPACT_ATOMS: atom_id res chain seq x y z
N MET A 1 21.85 14.96 3.46
CA MET A 1 20.57 14.23 3.54
C MET A 1 20.59 13.13 2.50
N ALA A 2 20.32 11.87 2.87
CA ALA A 2 20.20 10.79 1.89
C ALA A 2 18.97 11.04 1.01
N ALA A 3 19.10 10.88 -0.32
CA ALA A 3 17.98 11.02 -1.23
C ALA A 3 16.90 9.97 -0.91
N THR A 4 15.64 10.38 -0.85
CA THR A 4 14.51 9.44 -0.67
C THR A 4 14.46 8.49 -1.87
N PRO A 5 14.34 7.17 -1.66
CA PRO A 5 14.30 6.21 -2.76
C PRO A 5 13.17 6.52 -3.75
N ALA A 6 13.49 6.53 -5.04
CA ALA A 6 12.55 6.97 -6.09
C ALA A 6 11.24 6.15 -6.14
N ARG A 7 11.30 4.83 -5.86
CA ARG A 7 10.12 3.96 -5.87
C ARG A 7 9.06 4.31 -4.80
N PRO A 8 9.40 4.42 -3.49
CA PRO A 8 8.41 4.82 -2.49
C PRO A 8 7.83 6.21 -2.76
N THR A 9 8.64 7.16 -3.23
CA THR A 9 8.16 8.48 -3.64
C THR A 9 7.13 8.38 -4.74
N TRP A 10 7.45 7.67 -5.82
CA TRP A 10 6.52 7.45 -6.92
C TRP A 10 5.22 6.76 -6.49
N ALA A 11 5.30 5.76 -5.59
CA ALA A 11 4.13 5.07 -5.09
C ALA A 11 3.23 5.98 -4.23
N VAL A 12 3.82 6.81 -3.37
CA VAL A 12 3.07 7.77 -2.53
C VAL A 12 2.49 8.90 -3.35
N ASP A 13 3.20 9.41 -4.37
CA ASP A 13 2.66 10.40 -5.31
C ASP A 13 1.41 9.87 -6.04
N ARG A 14 1.41 8.58 -6.41
CA ARG A 14 0.23 7.94 -7.00
C ARG A 14 -0.89 7.70 -6.01
N LEU A 15 -0.58 7.33 -4.78
CA LEU A 15 -1.55 7.19 -3.69
C LEU A 15 -2.26 8.52 -3.45
N ALA A 16 -1.54 9.64 -3.60
CA ALA A 16 -2.02 10.99 -3.35
C ALA A 16 -2.81 11.12 -2.04
N PRO A 17 -2.20 10.78 -0.88
CA PRO A 17 -2.90 10.82 0.40
C PRO A 17 -3.33 12.26 0.71
N ARG A 18 -4.48 12.40 1.38
CA ARG A 18 -5.03 13.69 1.82
C ARG A 18 -4.77 13.90 3.30
N PRO A 19 -4.77 15.14 3.79
CA PRO A 19 -4.48 15.46 5.20
C PRO A 19 -5.28 14.67 6.24
N GLY A 20 -6.56 14.39 5.98
CA GLY A 20 -7.45 13.67 6.89
C GLY A 20 -7.64 12.18 6.59
N ASP A 21 -6.93 11.61 5.60
CA ASP A 21 -7.12 10.22 5.21
C ASP A 21 -6.69 9.25 6.33
N ARG A 22 -7.45 8.16 6.47
CA ARG A 22 -7.01 6.96 7.16
C ARG A 22 -6.33 6.04 6.15
N VAL A 23 -5.05 5.79 6.33
CA VAL A 23 -4.22 5.04 5.37
C VAL A 23 -3.78 3.71 5.98
N LEU A 24 -3.83 2.63 5.19
CA LEU A 24 -3.18 1.35 5.50
C LEU A 24 -2.00 1.15 4.56
N GLU A 25 -0.81 0.89 5.10
CA GLU A 25 0.34 0.41 4.33
C GLU A 25 0.59 -1.07 4.63
N ILE A 26 0.48 -1.91 3.59
CA ILE A 26 0.72 -3.36 3.67
C ILE A 26 2.17 -3.64 3.24
N GLY A 27 2.94 -4.33 4.09
CA GLY A 27 4.35 -4.63 3.82
C GLY A 27 5.22 -3.39 3.88
N CYS A 28 5.11 -2.60 4.95
CA CYS A 28 5.76 -1.30 5.08
C CYS A 28 7.30 -1.35 5.14
N GLY A 29 7.88 -2.54 5.32
CA GLY A 29 9.31 -2.72 5.43
C GLY A 29 9.91 -1.81 6.50
N ARG A 30 10.90 -0.99 6.14
CA ARG A 30 11.58 -0.06 7.05
C ARG A 30 10.91 1.33 7.14
N GLY A 31 9.65 1.46 6.69
CA GLY A 31 8.81 2.63 6.89
C GLY A 31 9.15 3.85 6.03
N VAL A 32 9.72 3.67 4.83
CA VAL A 32 10.08 4.79 3.94
C VAL A 32 8.83 5.43 3.33
N ALA A 33 7.88 4.63 2.82
CA ALA A 33 6.63 5.16 2.29
C ALA A 33 5.75 5.69 3.42
N ALA A 34 5.74 5.02 4.58
CA ALA A 34 5.10 5.52 5.81
C ALA A 34 5.55 6.95 6.16
N GLU A 35 6.86 7.22 6.13
CA GLU A 35 7.41 8.55 6.40
C GLU A 35 6.86 9.61 5.42
N LEU A 36 6.80 9.28 4.13
CA LEU A 36 6.27 10.17 3.10
C LEU A 36 4.77 10.42 3.29
N ILE A 37 3.99 9.38 3.58
CA ILE A 37 2.56 9.49 3.87
C ILE A 37 2.33 10.38 5.09
N CYS A 38 3.06 10.16 6.19
CA CYS A 38 2.91 10.92 7.43
C CYS A 38 3.26 12.41 7.30
N ARG A 39 4.05 12.81 6.29
CA ARG A 39 4.30 14.23 5.98
C ARG A 39 3.06 14.95 5.47
N THR A 40 2.14 14.23 4.83
CA THR A 40 0.88 14.78 4.31
C THR A 40 -0.23 14.74 5.35
N LEU A 41 -0.25 13.70 6.20
CA LEU A 41 -1.31 13.53 7.19
C LEU A 41 -1.18 14.58 8.32
N THR A 42 -2.22 15.42 8.50
CA THR A 42 -2.36 16.36 9.64
C THR A 42 -3.34 15.83 10.67
N ASP A 43 -4.54 15.49 10.24
CA ASP A 43 -5.64 14.97 11.07
C ASP A 43 -5.92 13.48 10.78
N GLY A 44 -5.33 12.95 9.71
CA GLY A 44 -5.41 11.56 9.30
C GLY A 44 -4.46 10.65 10.09
N THR A 45 -4.61 9.35 9.87
CA THR A 45 -3.80 8.33 10.55
C THR A 45 -3.28 7.28 9.59
N LEU A 46 -2.11 6.71 9.92
CA LEU A 46 -1.51 5.59 9.22
C LEU A 46 -1.47 4.35 10.12
N LEU A 47 -2.01 3.24 9.64
CA LEU A 47 -1.66 1.91 10.12
C LEU A 47 -0.69 1.28 9.12
N ALA A 48 0.50 0.90 9.56
CA ALA A 48 1.51 0.25 8.73
C ALA A 48 1.83 -1.15 9.27
N VAL A 49 1.74 -2.17 8.42
CA VAL A 49 1.95 -3.55 8.84
C VAL A 49 3.07 -4.21 8.03
N ASP A 50 3.83 -5.07 8.71
CA ASP A 50 4.80 -5.96 8.08
C ASP A 50 4.92 -7.24 8.91
N ARG A 51 5.16 -8.37 8.27
CA ARG A 51 5.36 -9.65 8.96
C ARG A 51 6.67 -9.73 9.76
N SER A 52 7.64 -8.88 9.43
CA SER A 52 8.97 -8.84 10.04
C SER A 52 9.01 -7.90 11.24
N ALA A 53 9.17 -8.45 12.44
CA ALA A 53 9.35 -7.63 13.65
C ALA A 53 10.58 -6.71 13.57
N GLY A 54 11.65 -7.13 12.86
CA GLY A 54 12.83 -6.30 12.62
C GLY A 54 12.54 -5.11 11.71
N ALA A 55 11.70 -5.31 10.68
CA ALA A 55 11.25 -4.25 9.80
C ALA A 55 10.39 -3.23 10.57
N ILE A 56 9.44 -3.72 11.38
CA ILE A 56 8.57 -2.86 12.20
C ILE A 56 9.38 -1.99 13.16
N ARG A 57 10.33 -2.56 13.92
CA ARG A 57 11.20 -1.76 14.80
C ARG A 57 11.97 -0.66 14.05
N ALA A 58 12.47 -0.97 12.85
CA ALA A 58 13.15 0.02 12.03
C ALA A 58 12.20 1.10 11.48
N ALA A 59 10.97 0.72 11.14
CA ALA A 59 9.92 1.63 10.68
C ALA A 59 9.47 2.58 11.79
N GLU A 60 9.25 2.07 13.01
CA GLU A 60 8.93 2.89 14.20
C GLU A 60 10.03 3.90 14.51
N ALA A 61 11.29 3.45 14.53
CA ALA A 61 12.44 4.33 14.76
C ALA A 61 12.54 5.45 13.71
N ARG A 62 12.32 5.12 12.43
CA ARG A 62 12.29 6.09 11.33
C ARG A 62 11.17 7.12 11.49
N ASN A 63 10.01 6.69 11.97
CA ASN A 63 8.79 7.48 12.05
C ASN A 63 8.45 7.92 13.47
N ALA A 64 9.44 7.97 14.39
CA ALA A 64 9.21 8.19 15.81
C ALA A 64 8.39 9.45 16.11
N ALA A 65 8.57 10.52 15.35
CA ALA A 65 7.78 11.76 15.53
C ALA A 65 6.29 11.56 15.18
N ALA A 66 5.99 10.80 14.14
CA ALA A 66 4.60 10.51 13.76
C ALA A 66 3.95 9.54 14.75
N VAL A 67 4.70 8.57 15.28
CA VAL A 67 4.24 7.66 16.33
C VAL A 67 3.95 8.44 17.63
N ALA A 68 4.87 9.29 18.07
CA ALA A 68 4.69 10.11 19.27
C ALA A 68 3.50 11.08 19.16
N ALA A 69 3.20 11.55 17.95
CA ALA A 69 2.05 12.40 17.66
C ALA A 69 0.72 11.61 17.50
N GLY A 70 0.73 10.27 17.63
CA GLY A 70 -0.45 9.42 17.44
C GLY A 70 -0.94 9.31 15.99
N ARG A 71 -0.16 9.78 15.00
CA ARG A 71 -0.52 9.75 13.57
C ARG A 71 -0.12 8.47 12.86
N ALA A 72 0.82 7.69 13.41
CA ALA A 72 1.25 6.43 12.84
C ALA A 72 1.27 5.31 13.89
N THR A 73 0.78 4.15 13.49
CA THR A 73 0.87 2.90 14.25
C THR A 73 1.54 1.85 13.37
N PHE A 74 2.53 1.17 13.92
CA PHE A 74 3.22 0.07 13.24
C PHE A 74 2.88 -1.25 13.96
N ARG A 75 2.58 -2.30 13.19
CA ARG A 75 2.15 -3.58 13.75
C ARG A 75 2.81 -4.76 13.02
N VAL A 76 3.32 -5.72 13.78
CA VAL A 76 3.76 -7.00 13.20
C VAL A 76 2.52 -7.80 12.83
N ALA A 77 2.18 -7.84 11.55
CA ALA A 77 1.05 -8.59 11.03
C ALA A 77 1.19 -8.89 9.54
N GLU A 78 0.56 -9.96 9.08
CA GLU A 78 0.28 -10.21 7.67
C GLU A 78 -1.10 -9.64 7.32
N LEU A 79 -1.34 -9.31 6.04
CA LEU A 79 -2.64 -8.80 5.58
C LEU A 79 -3.80 -9.70 6.01
N ALA A 80 -3.64 -11.02 5.87
CA ALA A 80 -4.67 -11.99 6.22
C ALA A 80 -5.06 -12.02 7.71
N ALA A 81 -4.22 -11.46 8.58
CA ALA A 81 -4.43 -11.40 10.03
C ALA A 81 -5.06 -10.08 10.51
N LEU A 82 -5.34 -9.14 9.59
CA LEU A 82 -6.01 -7.89 9.94
C LEU A 82 -7.51 -8.13 10.19
N ASP A 83 -8.04 -7.44 11.20
CA ASP A 83 -9.48 -7.41 11.43
C ASP A 83 -10.13 -6.33 10.54
N PRO A 84 -11.29 -6.59 9.91
CA PRO A 84 -12.08 -5.53 9.28
C PRO A 84 -12.35 -4.32 10.18
N ALA A 85 -12.41 -4.51 11.49
CA ALA A 85 -12.54 -3.42 12.47
C ALA A 85 -11.31 -2.50 12.58
N ASP A 86 -10.16 -2.90 12.03
CA ASP A 86 -9.00 -1.99 11.87
C ASP A 86 -9.32 -0.82 10.92
N GLY A 87 -10.20 -1.07 9.94
CA GLY A 87 -10.71 -0.07 8.98
C GLY A 87 -11.87 0.77 9.54
N PRO A 88 -12.62 1.46 8.68
CA PRO A 88 -12.35 1.57 7.24
C PRO A 88 -11.19 2.53 6.94
N PHE A 89 -10.45 2.24 5.85
CA PHE A 89 -9.38 3.09 5.35
C PHE A 89 -9.79 3.80 4.06
N ASP A 90 -9.42 5.07 3.91
CA ASP A 90 -9.64 5.84 2.68
C ASP A 90 -8.69 5.39 1.58
N ARG A 91 -7.48 4.97 1.98
CA ARG A 91 -6.44 4.51 1.05
C ARG A 91 -5.69 3.31 1.61
N ILE A 92 -5.44 2.34 0.72
CA ILE A 92 -4.57 1.20 1.01
C ILE A 92 -3.42 1.21 0.02
N LEU A 93 -2.18 1.14 0.52
CA LEU A 93 -0.95 1.05 -0.26
C LEU A 93 -0.24 -0.27 0.00
N ALA A 94 0.29 -0.88 -1.05
CA ALA A 94 1.28 -1.94 -0.96
C ALA A 94 2.41 -1.70 -1.98
N VAL A 95 3.66 -1.67 -1.52
CA VAL A 95 4.83 -1.49 -2.38
C VAL A 95 5.70 -2.75 -2.32
N ASP A 96 5.92 -3.39 -3.47
CA ASP A 96 6.64 -4.67 -3.61
C ASP A 96 6.09 -5.83 -2.79
N VAL A 97 4.80 -5.83 -2.51
CA VAL A 97 4.14 -6.96 -1.87
C VAL A 97 3.77 -7.99 -2.95
N ASN A 98 4.60 -9.02 -3.07
CA ASN A 98 4.54 -9.96 -4.19
C ASN A 98 3.34 -10.91 -4.15
N LEU A 99 2.65 -11.04 -3.00
CA LEU A 99 1.51 -11.93 -2.87
C LEU A 99 0.44 -11.69 -3.95
N PHE A 100 0.22 -10.43 -4.34
CA PHE A 100 -0.84 -10.04 -5.29
C PHE A 100 -0.62 -10.55 -6.72
N TRP A 101 0.62 -10.83 -7.13
CA TRP A 101 0.89 -11.35 -8.46
C TRP A 101 1.48 -12.76 -8.48
N VAL A 102 2.08 -13.20 -7.37
CA VAL A 102 2.69 -14.54 -7.25
C VAL A 102 1.64 -15.60 -6.90
N ARG A 103 0.74 -15.30 -5.94
CA ARG A 103 -0.28 -16.24 -5.45
C ARG A 103 -1.63 -16.04 -6.16
N PRO A 104 -2.46 -17.09 -6.31
CA PRO A 104 -3.86 -16.93 -6.68
C PRO A 104 -4.61 -16.03 -5.67
N PRO A 105 -5.74 -15.41 -6.05
CA PRO A 105 -6.59 -14.70 -5.09
C PRO A 105 -7.00 -15.61 -3.93
N GLY A 106 -6.77 -15.14 -2.71
CA GLY A 106 -7.06 -15.83 -1.47
C GLY A 106 -7.85 -14.94 -0.51
N VAL A 107 -7.75 -15.24 0.78
CA VAL A 107 -8.41 -14.48 1.86
C VAL A 107 -8.06 -13.00 1.82
N GLU A 108 -6.87 -12.64 1.37
CA GLU A 108 -6.39 -11.26 1.27
C GLU A 108 -7.25 -10.42 0.31
N TYR A 109 -7.62 -11.00 -0.85
CA TYR A 109 -8.49 -10.32 -1.80
C TYR A 109 -9.92 -10.12 -1.28
N ALA A 110 -10.43 -11.08 -0.49
CA ALA A 110 -11.74 -10.97 0.15
C ALA A 110 -11.75 -9.98 1.32
N LEU A 111 -10.61 -9.78 1.96
CA LEU A 111 -10.45 -8.87 3.11
C LEU A 111 -10.34 -7.40 2.68
N LEU A 112 -9.60 -7.11 1.60
CA LEU A 112 -9.36 -5.74 1.13
C LEU A 112 -10.64 -4.89 1.01
N PRO A 113 -11.76 -5.38 0.40
CA PRO A 113 -13.00 -4.59 0.33
C PRO A 113 -13.61 -4.28 1.68
N ARG A 114 -13.35 -5.10 2.69
CA ARG A 114 -13.88 -4.93 4.06
C ARG A 114 -13.06 -3.93 4.88
N LEU A 115 -11.82 -3.71 4.47
CA LEU A 115 -10.91 -2.73 5.07
C LEU A 115 -11.05 -1.34 4.45
N LEU A 116 -11.65 -1.20 3.24
CA LEU A 116 -11.82 0.08 2.57
C LEU A 116 -13.11 0.80 2.95
N ALA A 117 -13.00 2.10 3.12
CA ALA A 117 -14.14 3.01 3.19
C ALA A 117 -14.91 3.03 1.86
N PRO A 118 -16.21 3.40 1.87
CA PRO A 118 -16.94 3.71 0.65
C PRO A 118 -16.22 4.81 -0.16
N GLY A 119 -15.87 4.49 -1.41
CA GLY A 119 -15.08 5.38 -2.28
C GLY A 119 -13.58 5.38 -2.03
N GLY A 120 -13.11 4.54 -1.12
CA GLY A 120 -11.67 4.34 -0.87
C GLY A 120 -10.95 3.67 -2.03
N GLU A 121 -9.63 3.80 -2.04
CA GLU A 121 -8.77 3.34 -3.13
C GLU A 121 -7.69 2.38 -2.65
N LEU A 122 -7.43 1.33 -3.45
CA LEU A 122 -6.33 0.39 -3.31
C LEU A 122 -5.24 0.71 -4.35
N HIS A 123 -3.99 0.90 -3.90
CA HIS A 123 -2.84 1.11 -4.76
C HIS A 123 -1.80 0.02 -4.53
N LEU A 124 -1.53 -0.76 -5.56
CA LEU A 124 -0.54 -1.84 -5.56
C LEU A 124 0.59 -1.45 -6.51
N CYS A 125 1.81 -1.30 -5.99
CA CYS A 125 2.96 -0.79 -6.72
C CYS A 125 4.12 -1.79 -6.68
N TRP A 126 4.86 -1.94 -7.79
CA TRP A 126 6.02 -2.82 -7.87
C TRP A 126 7.15 -2.23 -8.71
N GLN A 127 8.36 -2.69 -8.37
CA GLN A 127 9.54 -2.58 -9.20
C GLN A 127 10.10 -3.99 -9.41
N PRO A 128 9.62 -4.72 -10.44
CA PRO A 128 10.19 -6.04 -10.70
C PRO A 128 11.64 -5.92 -11.17
N PRO A 129 12.48 -6.94 -10.89
CA PRO A 129 13.88 -6.96 -11.31
C PRO A 129 14.04 -6.90 -12.84
N ASP A 130 13.07 -7.40 -13.57
CA ASP A 130 13.03 -7.41 -15.03
C ASP A 130 11.89 -6.50 -15.51
N ALA A 131 12.26 -5.41 -16.20
CA ALA A 131 11.31 -4.46 -16.76
C ALA A 131 10.37 -5.08 -17.81
N GLY A 132 10.77 -6.15 -18.49
CA GLY A 132 9.92 -6.90 -19.41
C GLY A 132 8.71 -7.56 -18.75
N ARG A 133 8.72 -7.71 -17.42
CA ARG A 133 7.61 -8.29 -16.64
C ARG A 133 6.57 -7.27 -16.18
N LEU A 134 6.82 -5.97 -16.34
CA LEU A 134 5.93 -4.90 -15.86
C LEU A 134 4.49 -5.09 -16.35
N THR A 135 4.30 -5.17 -17.65
CA THR A 135 2.96 -5.33 -18.26
C THR A 135 2.27 -6.61 -17.79
N ALA A 136 2.99 -7.74 -17.77
CA ALA A 136 2.40 -9.02 -17.37
C ALA A 136 1.97 -9.03 -15.89
N ILE A 137 2.71 -8.34 -14.99
CA ILE A 137 2.33 -8.20 -13.58
C ILE A 137 1.06 -7.36 -13.47
N VAL A 138 1.03 -6.19 -14.13
CA VAL A 138 -0.12 -5.28 -14.11
C VAL A 138 -1.38 -5.97 -14.65
N GLU A 139 -1.29 -6.63 -15.81
CA GLU A 139 -2.42 -7.34 -16.43
C GLU A 139 -2.95 -8.46 -15.52
N ARG A 140 -2.06 -9.26 -14.95
CA ARG A 140 -2.43 -10.35 -14.05
C ARG A 140 -3.15 -9.85 -12.79
N VAL A 141 -2.61 -8.82 -12.13
CA VAL A 141 -3.21 -8.26 -10.92
C VAL A 141 -4.53 -7.57 -11.25
N ALA A 142 -4.58 -6.81 -12.36
CA ALA A 142 -5.80 -6.14 -12.80
C ALA A 142 -6.92 -7.13 -13.13
N ALA A 143 -6.60 -8.25 -13.81
CA ALA A 143 -7.57 -9.30 -14.09
C ALA A 143 -8.15 -9.89 -12.80
N ARG A 144 -7.29 -10.28 -11.85
CA ARG A 144 -7.70 -10.83 -10.55
C ARG A 144 -8.59 -9.89 -9.74
N LEU A 145 -8.26 -8.60 -9.73
CA LEU A 145 -9.07 -7.60 -9.06
C LEU A 145 -10.44 -7.46 -9.74
N ARG A 146 -10.51 -7.39 -11.07
CA ARG A 146 -11.77 -7.32 -11.80
C ARG A 146 -12.68 -8.53 -11.53
N GLU A 147 -12.11 -9.74 -11.51
CA GLU A 147 -12.81 -10.99 -11.16
C GLU A 147 -13.43 -10.95 -9.75
N THR A 148 -12.86 -10.14 -8.85
CA THR A 148 -13.34 -9.96 -7.48
C THR A 148 -14.15 -8.68 -7.27
N GLY A 149 -14.62 -8.03 -8.36
CA GLY A 149 -15.56 -6.91 -8.31
C GLY A 149 -14.93 -5.53 -8.12
N TRP A 150 -13.69 -5.34 -8.58
CA TRP A 150 -13.02 -4.04 -8.53
C TRP A 150 -13.04 -3.34 -9.90
N ALA A 151 -13.25 -2.02 -9.90
CA ALA A 151 -12.92 -1.15 -11.01
C ALA A 151 -11.42 -0.85 -10.95
N VAL A 152 -10.69 -1.13 -12.02
CA VAL A 152 -9.23 -1.17 -12.03
C VAL A 152 -8.64 -0.24 -13.07
N GLU A 153 -7.70 0.60 -12.65
CA GLU A 153 -6.90 1.49 -13.49
C GLU A 153 -5.43 1.02 -13.49
N PRO A 154 -5.03 0.15 -14.42
CA PRO A 154 -3.63 -0.27 -14.51
C PRO A 154 -2.75 0.85 -15.04
N ALA A 155 -1.56 1.00 -14.47
CA ALA A 155 -0.58 1.98 -14.92
C ALA A 155 0.84 1.43 -14.89
N VAL A 156 1.57 1.68 -15.97
CA VAL A 156 3.01 1.46 -16.08
C VAL A 156 3.68 2.82 -16.20
N ARG A 157 4.78 3.06 -15.48
CA ARG A 157 5.52 4.30 -15.63
C ARG A 157 6.27 4.29 -16.97
N PRO A 158 6.03 5.25 -17.89
CA PRO A 158 6.61 5.23 -19.24
C PRO A 158 8.14 5.25 -19.25
N ASP A 159 8.74 6.00 -18.32
CA ASP A 159 10.19 6.28 -18.28
C ASP A 159 10.90 5.61 -17.08
N GLY A 160 10.33 4.53 -16.53
CA GLY A 160 10.92 3.92 -15.37
C GLY A 160 10.51 2.47 -15.12
N PRO A 161 11.19 1.80 -14.18
CA PRO A 161 11.00 0.38 -13.91
C PRO A 161 9.85 0.10 -12.94
N TYR A 162 8.87 1.01 -12.81
CA TYR A 162 7.77 0.90 -11.85
C TYR A 162 6.45 0.60 -12.54
N CYS A 163 5.63 -0.22 -11.89
CA CYS A 163 4.25 -0.43 -12.30
C CYS A 163 3.30 -0.38 -11.10
N ALA A 164 2.05 -0.03 -11.38
CA ALA A 164 1.00 0.03 -10.37
C ALA A 164 -0.35 -0.41 -10.94
N VAL A 165 -1.20 -0.85 -10.02
CA VAL A 165 -2.62 -1.04 -10.26
C VAL A 165 -3.35 -0.23 -9.19
N ALA A 166 -4.19 0.72 -9.62
CA ALA A 166 -5.13 1.42 -8.76
C ALA A 166 -6.53 0.80 -8.93
N ALA A 167 -7.23 0.59 -7.84
CA ALA A 167 -8.54 -0.05 -7.87
C ALA A 167 -9.49 0.56 -6.85
N ARG A 168 -10.80 0.60 -7.23
CA ARG A 168 -11.92 1.00 -6.37
C ARG A 168 -12.97 -0.09 -6.40
N ARG A 169 -13.77 -0.23 -5.35
CA ARG A 169 -14.92 -1.13 -5.39
C ARG A 169 -15.95 -0.63 -6.41
N VAL A 170 -16.45 -1.55 -7.24
CA VAL A 170 -17.68 -1.29 -8.01
C VAL A 170 -18.84 -1.29 -7.02
N ARG A 171 -19.70 -0.27 -7.10
CA ARG A 171 -20.91 -0.13 -6.27
C ARG A 171 -21.95 -1.16 -6.66
#